data_4d45db894bf77246660a4685eb8709be
#
_entry.id   4d45db894bf77246660a4685eb8709be
#
_cell.length_a   1.000
_cell.length_b   1.000
_cell.length_c   1.000
_cell.angle_alpha   90.00
_cell.angle_beta   90.00
_cell.angle_gamma   90.00
#
_symmetry.space_group_name_H-M   'P 1'
#
loop_
_entity.id
_entity.type
_entity.pdbx_description
1 polymer ?
#
loop_
_entity_poly.entity_id
_entity_poly.type
_entity_poly.pdbx_seq_one_letter_code
_entity_poly.pdbx_strand_id
1 'polypeptide(L)'
;EKVRLTGNKLDGKIYYRHSQYPGGLKETKYRDLMAAKPDFDPNFYNKSAEKPALFLNPLVSGRFEMGSVMKPLTISSALDKGSITAQSAYYDSGYLVIDNTRIENYEVKVRGEVNMQTVLEQSLNTGAVFAMRQLGKENFRKYMSNFGLGEKTNIELPDEINGDIKSLNSPREIEYATASYGQGIAVTPLEFATAFAALANCGFLVQPYIVEKDGNNPIIKR
;
A
#
# COMPACT_ATOMS: atom_id res chain seq x y z
N GLU A 1 -10.97 -20.91 3.30
CA GLU A 1 -11.61 -19.99 2.35
C GLU A 1 -10.86 -20.01 1.04
N LYS A 2 -11.57 -19.95 -0.10
CA LYS A 2 -11.01 -20.14 -1.42
C LYS A 2 -11.24 -18.94 -2.28
N VAL A 3 -10.21 -18.47 -2.96
CA VAL A 3 -10.39 -17.64 -4.14
C VAL A 3 -10.39 -18.55 -5.36
N ARG A 4 -11.45 -18.52 -6.12
CA ARG A 4 -11.55 -19.16 -7.41
C ARG A 4 -11.74 -18.06 -8.46
N LEU A 5 -10.72 -17.83 -9.25
CA LEU A 5 -10.89 -17.16 -10.53
C LEU A 5 -11.48 -18.20 -11.48
N THR A 6 -12.80 -18.21 -11.61
CA THR A 6 -13.44 -18.92 -12.72
C THR A 6 -13.48 -17.94 -13.88
N GLY A 7 -12.81 -18.27 -14.97
CA GLY A 7 -12.91 -17.50 -16.19
C GLY A 7 -14.38 -17.14 -16.45
N ASN A 8 -14.67 -15.86 -16.65
CA ASN A 8 -15.91 -15.26 -17.08
C ASN A 8 -16.86 -14.65 -16.06
N LYS A 9 -16.72 -14.83 -14.74
CA LYS A 9 -17.43 -13.98 -13.76
C LYS A 9 -16.68 -13.96 -12.43
N LEU A 10 -16.18 -12.82 -12.06
CA LEU A 10 -16.02 -12.47 -10.67
C LEU A 10 -17.43 -12.22 -10.11
N ASP A 11 -18.00 -13.20 -9.39
CA ASP A 11 -19.34 -13.06 -8.78
C ASP A 11 -19.34 -12.15 -7.55
N GLY A 12 -18.25 -11.41 -7.35
CA GLY A 12 -18.06 -10.50 -6.23
C GLY A 12 -17.80 -11.21 -4.90
N LYS A 13 -17.56 -12.52 -4.90
CA LYS A 13 -17.20 -13.28 -3.71
C LYS A 13 -15.71 -13.60 -3.71
N ILE A 14 -15.06 -13.24 -2.63
CA ILE A 14 -13.66 -13.62 -2.37
C ILE A 14 -13.67 -15.03 -1.78
N TYR A 15 -13.04 -15.97 -2.49
CA TYR A 15 -12.92 -17.36 -2.07
C TYR A 15 -11.47 -17.67 -1.75
N TYR A 16 -11.16 -18.01 -0.52
CA TYR A 16 -9.85 -18.49 -0.13
C TYR A 16 -9.73 -19.99 -0.37
N ARG A 17 -8.58 -20.44 -0.87
CA ARG A 17 -8.30 -21.87 -0.95
C ARG A 17 -7.62 -22.32 0.35
N HIS A 18 -8.25 -23.18 1.10
CA HIS A 18 -7.66 -23.78 2.29
C HIS A 18 -6.63 -24.86 1.89
N SER A 19 -5.54 -24.99 2.66
CA SER A 19 -4.41 -25.91 2.47
C SER A 19 -4.77 -27.40 2.37
N GLN A 20 -6.00 -27.78 2.66
CA GLN A 20 -6.46 -29.17 2.72
C GLN A 20 -6.99 -29.74 1.39
N TYR A 21 -6.85 -29.03 0.25
CA TYR A 21 -7.35 -29.55 -1.02
C TYR A 21 -6.27 -30.26 -1.81
N PRO A 22 -6.44 -31.57 -2.12
CA PRO A 22 -5.56 -32.29 -3.04
C PRO A 22 -5.58 -31.64 -4.43
N GLY A 23 -4.40 -31.37 -5.00
CA GLY A 23 -4.23 -30.62 -6.25
C GLY A 23 -4.18 -29.11 -6.09
N GLY A 24 -4.08 -28.62 -4.86
CA GLY A 24 -3.87 -27.20 -4.58
C GLY A 24 -2.53 -26.71 -5.07
N LEU A 25 -2.54 -25.52 -5.68
CA LEU A 25 -1.35 -24.71 -5.92
C LEU A 25 -0.53 -24.69 -4.62
N LYS A 26 0.78 -24.95 -4.70
CA LYS A 26 1.69 -24.81 -3.57
C LYS A 26 1.53 -23.39 -3.02
N GLU A 27 1.20 -23.31 -1.74
CA GLU A 27 1.01 -22.05 -1.04
C GLU A 27 2.27 -21.20 -1.13
N THR A 28 2.18 -20.09 -1.81
CA THR A 28 2.92 -18.92 -1.38
C THR A 28 2.17 -18.38 -0.17
N LYS A 29 2.85 -18.20 0.94
CA LYS A 29 2.29 -17.84 2.25
C LYS A 29 1.50 -16.51 2.23
N TYR A 30 1.69 -15.70 1.17
CA TYR A 30 1.07 -14.40 0.96
C TYR A 30 0.66 -14.27 -0.50
N ARG A 31 -0.61 -13.96 -0.75
CA ARG A 31 -1.17 -13.71 -2.09
C ARG A 31 -1.97 -12.43 -2.06
N ASP A 32 -1.66 -11.54 -2.98
CA ASP A 32 -2.51 -10.40 -3.25
C ASP A 32 -3.74 -10.88 -4.02
N LEU A 33 -4.91 -10.42 -3.58
CA LEU A 33 -6.18 -10.71 -4.22
C LEU A 33 -6.69 -9.44 -4.87
N MET A 34 -7.04 -9.54 -6.13
CA MET A 34 -7.49 -8.41 -6.91
C MET A 34 -8.94 -8.63 -7.36
N ALA A 35 -9.81 -7.68 -7.00
CA ALA A 35 -11.17 -7.59 -7.51
C ALA A 35 -11.51 -6.13 -7.73
N ALA A 36 -11.96 -5.77 -8.92
CA ALA A 36 -12.31 -4.40 -9.29
C ALA A 36 -13.75 -4.32 -9.78
N LYS A 37 -14.47 -3.26 -9.36
CA LYS A 37 -15.78 -2.88 -9.92
C LYS A 37 -15.83 -1.36 -10.06
N PRO A 38 -16.51 -0.82 -11.09
CA PRO A 38 -17.21 -1.53 -12.16
C PRO A 38 -16.27 -2.29 -13.09
N ASP A 39 -16.78 -3.33 -13.74
CA ASP A 39 -16.06 -4.23 -14.64
C ASP A 39 -16.90 -4.43 -15.91
N PHE A 40 -16.29 -4.99 -16.97
CA PHE A 40 -16.99 -5.32 -18.22
C PHE A 40 -17.09 -6.85 -18.39
N ASP A 41 -18.14 -7.30 -19.08
CA ASP A 41 -18.25 -8.69 -19.49
C ASP A 41 -17.51 -8.86 -20.83
N PRO A 42 -16.42 -9.65 -20.89
CA PRO A 42 -15.65 -9.84 -22.11
C PRO A 42 -16.44 -10.49 -23.24
N ASN A 43 -17.56 -11.19 -22.95
CA ASN A 43 -18.44 -11.75 -23.96
C ASN A 43 -19.33 -10.67 -24.61
N PHE A 44 -19.47 -9.51 -23.99
CA PHE A 44 -20.25 -8.38 -24.44
C PHE A 44 -19.47 -7.07 -24.46
N TYR A 45 -18.15 -7.13 -24.73
CA TYR A 45 -17.25 -5.98 -24.68
C TYR A 45 -17.74 -4.80 -25.56
N ASN A 46 -18.38 -5.09 -26.69
CA ASN A 46 -18.92 -4.08 -27.59
C ASN A 46 -20.03 -3.22 -26.95
N LYS A 47 -20.77 -3.74 -25.96
CA LYS A 47 -21.75 -2.97 -25.19
C LYS A 47 -21.11 -1.98 -24.22
N SER A 48 -19.85 -2.16 -23.93
CA SER A 48 -19.07 -1.28 -23.04
C SER A 48 -18.23 -0.27 -23.81
N ALA A 49 -18.25 -0.28 -25.14
CA ALA A 49 -17.44 0.59 -26.01
C ALA A 49 -17.68 2.09 -25.75
N GLU A 50 -18.88 2.47 -25.30
CA GLU A 50 -19.22 3.86 -24.93
C GLU A 50 -18.61 4.30 -23.58
N LYS A 51 -18.03 3.36 -22.82
CA LYS A 51 -17.42 3.60 -21.52
C LYS A 51 -16.00 3.02 -21.47
N PRO A 52 -15.04 3.62 -22.18
CA PRO A 52 -13.67 3.07 -22.29
C PRO A 52 -12.98 2.86 -20.92
N ALA A 53 -13.35 3.64 -19.92
CA ALA A 53 -12.83 3.49 -18.57
C ALA A 53 -13.14 2.13 -17.91
N LEU A 54 -14.15 1.40 -18.39
CA LEU A 54 -14.47 0.05 -17.89
C LEU A 54 -13.43 -1.00 -18.29
N PHE A 55 -12.63 -0.71 -19.33
CA PHE A 55 -11.57 -1.61 -19.77
C PHE A 55 -10.28 -1.44 -18.98
N LEU A 56 -10.15 -0.37 -18.19
CA LEU A 56 -9.02 -0.13 -17.33
C LEU A 56 -9.24 -0.79 -15.97
N ASN A 57 -8.22 -1.49 -15.48
CA ASN A 57 -8.25 -2.01 -14.12
C ASN A 57 -7.71 -0.94 -13.15
N PRO A 58 -8.56 -0.28 -12.35
CA PRO A 58 -8.13 0.80 -11.47
C PRO A 58 -7.11 0.37 -10.41
N LEU A 59 -6.98 -0.93 -10.16
CA LEU A 59 -6.01 -1.45 -9.18
C LEU A 59 -4.56 -1.32 -9.67
N VAL A 60 -4.35 -1.22 -10.97
CA VAL A 60 -3.02 -1.06 -11.59
C VAL A 60 -2.89 0.22 -12.40
N SER A 61 -4.02 0.80 -12.86
CA SER A 61 -4.03 2.00 -13.71
C SER A 61 -4.56 3.26 -13.02
N GLY A 62 -4.96 3.17 -11.74
CA GLY A 62 -5.40 4.30 -10.93
C GLY A 62 -4.41 4.62 -9.82
N ARG A 63 -4.17 5.92 -9.54
CA ARG A 63 -3.38 6.39 -8.41
C ARG A 63 -4.29 6.97 -7.34
N PHE A 64 -4.01 6.62 -6.10
CA PHE A 64 -4.78 7.07 -4.95
C PHE A 64 -3.86 7.47 -3.80
N GLU A 65 -4.24 8.47 -3.06
CA GLU A 65 -3.67 8.76 -1.75
C GLU A 65 -4.20 7.71 -0.76
N MET A 66 -3.32 6.89 -0.21
CA MET A 66 -3.71 5.76 0.62
C MET A 66 -4.18 6.16 2.03
N GLY A 67 -3.87 7.36 2.45
CA GLY A 67 -4.26 7.84 3.77
C GLY A 67 -3.65 7.02 4.91
N SER A 68 -4.39 6.86 5.97
CA SER A 68 -3.88 6.28 7.23
C SER A 68 -3.35 4.85 7.15
N VAL A 69 -3.65 4.09 6.09
CA VAL A 69 -3.05 2.76 5.89
C VAL A 69 -1.54 2.85 5.57
N MET A 70 -1.02 4.04 5.25
CA MET A 70 0.43 4.30 5.11
C MET A 70 1.19 4.26 6.44
N LYS A 71 0.55 4.57 7.56
CA LYS A 71 1.21 4.69 8.87
C LYS A 71 1.99 3.45 9.31
N PRO A 72 1.49 2.21 9.09
CA PRO A 72 2.29 1.02 9.35
C PRO A 72 3.61 0.99 8.60
N LEU A 73 3.67 1.42 7.33
CA LEU A 73 4.93 1.50 6.56
C LEU A 73 5.88 2.55 7.17
N THR A 74 5.35 3.69 7.58
CA THR A 74 6.13 4.76 8.24
C THR A 74 6.71 4.30 9.57
N ILE A 75 5.88 3.73 10.44
CA ILE A 75 6.29 3.27 11.76
C ILE A 75 7.29 2.10 11.66
N SER A 76 7.01 1.11 10.79
CA SER A 76 7.93 -0.02 10.59
C SER A 76 9.30 0.41 10.07
N SER A 77 9.33 1.39 9.16
CA SER A 77 10.60 1.97 8.67
C SER A 77 11.43 2.58 9.80
N ALA A 78 10.78 3.33 10.70
CA ALA A 78 11.46 3.97 11.82
C ALA A 78 11.91 2.96 12.89
N LEU A 79 11.12 1.89 13.10
CA LEU A 79 11.47 0.76 13.97
C LEU A 79 12.66 -0.03 13.40
N ASP A 80 12.61 -0.40 12.14
CA ASP A 80 13.67 -1.17 11.46
C ASP A 80 15.00 -0.41 11.45
N LYS A 81 14.94 0.91 11.24
CA LYS A 81 16.13 1.78 11.33
C LYS A 81 16.65 1.94 12.75
N GLY A 82 15.88 1.54 13.76
CA GLY A 82 16.21 1.79 15.17
C GLY A 82 16.08 3.25 15.60
N SER A 83 15.38 4.09 14.81
CA SER A 83 15.15 5.50 15.12
C SER A 83 14.09 5.70 16.21
N ILE A 84 13.19 4.73 16.36
CA ILE A 84 12.20 4.63 17.43
C ILE A 84 12.10 3.22 17.94
N THR A 85 11.42 3.04 19.06
CA THR A 85 10.95 1.76 19.60
C THR A 85 9.44 1.80 19.78
N ALA A 86 8.80 0.67 20.06
CA ALA A 86 7.37 0.64 20.36
C ALA A 86 6.99 1.52 21.58
N GLN A 87 7.92 1.72 22.51
CA GLN A 87 7.78 2.53 23.72
C GLN A 87 8.17 4.00 23.50
N SER A 88 8.77 4.34 22.35
CA SER A 88 9.07 5.75 22.07
C SER A 88 7.81 6.61 22.17
N ALA A 89 7.88 7.64 22.97
CA ALA A 89 6.77 8.52 23.29
C ALA A 89 6.98 9.93 22.70
N TYR A 90 5.89 10.61 22.44
CA TYR A 90 5.86 12.01 22.08
C TYR A 90 4.61 12.68 22.70
N TYR A 91 4.64 13.99 22.79
CA TYR A 91 3.50 14.75 23.26
C TYR A 91 2.53 15.07 22.12
N ASP A 92 1.33 14.49 22.15
CA ASP A 92 0.27 14.76 21.18
C ASP A 92 -0.57 15.97 21.61
N SER A 93 -0.38 17.08 20.92
CA SER A 93 -1.19 18.31 21.08
C SER A 93 -2.46 18.32 20.23
N GLY A 94 -2.73 17.21 19.50
CA GLY A 94 -3.84 17.09 18.56
C GLY A 94 -3.56 17.68 17.18
N TYR A 95 -2.57 18.54 17.05
CA TYR A 95 -2.14 19.13 15.77
C TYR A 95 -0.66 19.54 15.78
N LEU A 96 -0.13 19.76 14.58
CA LEU A 96 1.21 20.32 14.31
C LEU A 96 1.10 21.43 13.27
N VAL A 97 2.04 22.37 13.26
CA VAL A 97 2.19 23.36 12.19
C VAL A 97 3.56 23.17 11.55
N ILE A 98 3.59 22.91 10.25
CA ILE A 98 4.80 22.68 9.46
C ILE A 98 4.68 23.51 8.18
N ASP A 99 5.69 24.31 7.87
CA ASP A 99 5.72 25.17 6.68
C ASP A 99 4.43 26.02 6.53
N ASN A 100 3.92 26.59 7.63
CA ASN A 100 2.64 27.31 7.74
C ASN A 100 1.39 26.48 7.43
N THR A 101 1.50 25.17 7.34
CA THR A 101 0.37 24.25 7.13
C THR A 101 0.05 23.52 8.44
N ARG A 102 -1.22 23.54 8.82
CA ARG A 102 -1.72 22.82 10.00
C ARG A 102 -2.07 21.40 9.65
N ILE A 103 -1.45 20.44 10.34
CA ILE A 103 -1.74 19.00 10.30
C ILE A 103 -2.48 18.63 11.57
N GLU A 104 -3.63 18.00 11.46
CA GLU A 104 -4.47 17.62 12.58
C GLU A 104 -4.69 16.11 12.62
N ASN A 105 -4.91 15.59 13.84
CA ASN A 105 -5.52 14.29 14.01
C ASN A 105 -7.01 14.36 13.64
N TYR A 106 -7.64 13.23 13.33
CA TYR A 106 -9.07 13.19 13.02
C TYR A 106 -9.92 13.78 14.15
N GLU A 107 -9.60 13.45 15.40
CA GLU A 107 -10.10 14.15 16.57
C GLU A 107 -9.04 15.14 17.08
N VAL A 108 -9.32 16.41 16.96
CA VAL A 108 -8.42 17.47 17.45
C VAL A 108 -8.59 17.59 18.97
N LYS A 109 -7.87 16.74 19.70
CA LYS A 109 -7.81 16.81 21.17
C LYS A 109 -6.39 16.59 21.63
N VAL A 110 -6.02 17.21 22.75
CA VAL A 110 -4.76 16.97 23.44
C VAL A 110 -4.83 15.61 24.11
N ARG A 111 -3.91 14.70 23.76
CA ARG A 111 -3.78 13.38 24.40
C ARG A 111 -2.64 13.32 25.40
N GLY A 112 -1.75 14.32 25.36
CA GLY A 112 -0.55 14.32 26.19
C GLY A 112 0.50 13.35 25.67
N GLU A 113 1.24 12.73 26.59
CA GLU A 113 2.28 11.76 26.24
C GLU A 113 1.66 10.44 25.78
N VAL A 114 1.98 10.01 24.57
CA VAL A 114 1.53 8.76 23.94
C VAL A 114 2.67 8.05 23.25
N ASN A 115 2.64 6.72 23.19
CA ASN A 115 3.65 5.89 22.55
C ASN A 115 3.27 5.49 21.10
N MET A 116 4.17 4.79 20.40
CA MET A 116 3.97 4.41 19.00
C MET A 116 2.84 3.38 18.81
N GLN A 117 2.54 2.56 19.80
CA GLN A 117 1.40 1.66 19.75
C GLN A 117 0.08 2.47 19.71
N THR A 118 -0.06 3.45 20.58
CA THR A 118 -1.22 4.38 20.58
C THR A 118 -1.35 5.15 19.27
N VAL A 119 -0.22 5.51 18.63
CA VAL A 119 -0.23 6.15 17.30
C VAL A 119 -0.94 5.29 16.26
N LEU A 120 -0.64 4.00 16.22
CA LEU A 120 -1.30 3.07 15.29
C LEU A 120 -2.75 2.78 15.68
N GLU A 121 -3.01 2.51 16.97
CA GLU A 121 -4.35 2.18 17.48
C GLU A 121 -5.36 3.31 17.26
N GLN A 122 -4.94 4.56 17.47
CA GLN A 122 -5.78 5.75 17.32
C GLN A 122 -5.56 6.48 15.98
N SER A 123 -4.70 5.94 15.13
CA SER A 123 -4.41 6.49 13.80
C SER A 123 -3.99 7.96 13.84
N LEU A 124 -3.03 8.32 14.71
CA LEU A 124 -2.61 9.70 14.93
C LEU A 124 -1.69 10.18 13.80
N ASN A 125 -2.10 11.26 13.11
CA ASN A 125 -1.30 11.89 12.07
C ASN A 125 -0.02 12.51 12.63
N THR A 126 -0.16 13.20 13.76
CA THR A 126 0.94 13.85 14.48
C THR A 126 2.02 12.84 14.89
N GLY A 127 1.62 11.62 15.28
CA GLY A 127 2.53 10.55 15.65
C GLY A 127 3.25 9.94 14.44
N ALA A 128 2.58 9.82 13.30
CA ALA A 128 3.24 9.41 12.05
C ALA A 128 4.30 10.43 11.61
N VAL A 129 3.99 11.73 11.74
CA VAL A 129 4.97 12.82 11.50
C VAL A 129 6.14 12.72 12.47
N PHE A 130 5.88 12.46 13.76
CA PHE A 130 6.95 12.26 14.74
C PHE A 130 7.87 11.11 14.31
N ALA A 131 7.34 9.95 13.96
CA ALA A 131 8.13 8.80 13.52
C ALA A 131 8.96 9.12 12.25
N MET A 132 8.36 9.81 11.27
CA MET A 132 9.06 10.29 10.06
C MET A 132 10.21 11.23 10.41
N ARG A 133 10.02 12.16 11.34
CA ARG A 133 11.07 13.08 11.82
C ARG A 133 12.24 12.35 12.47
N GLN A 134 11.95 11.35 13.33
CA GLN A 134 12.98 10.52 13.96
C GLN A 134 13.77 9.69 12.92
N LEU A 135 13.08 9.19 11.91
CA LEU A 135 13.69 8.45 10.81
C LEU A 135 14.56 9.36 9.92
N GLY A 136 14.14 10.60 9.73
CA GLY A 136 14.75 11.58 8.84
C GLY A 136 14.31 11.43 7.39
N LYS A 137 14.23 12.56 6.67
CA LYS A 137 13.69 12.66 5.30
C LYS A 137 14.34 11.69 4.31
N GLU A 138 15.69 11.62 4.33
CA GLU A 138 16.44 10.78 3.40
C GLU A 138 16.13 9.30 3.60
N ASN A 139 16.16 8.83 4.85
CA ASN A 139 15.80 7.45 5.17
C ASN A 139 14.35 7.17 4.84
N PHE A 140 13.42 8.09 5.19
CA PHE A 140 12.01 7.93 4.88
C PHE A 140 11.79 7.73 3.37
N ARG A 141 12.36 8.60 2.52
CA ARG A 141 12.32 8.45 1.07
C ARG A 141 12.87 7.10 0.61
N LYS A 142 14.03 6.71 1.15
CA LYS A 142 14.67 5.42 0.82
C LYS A 142 13.78 4.23 1.17
N TYR A 143 13.14 4.22 2.34
CA TYR A 143 12.23 3.17 2.72
C TYR A 143 10.99 3.11 1.83
N MET A 144 10.39 4.25 1.49
CA MET A 144 9.24 4.29 0.57
C MET A 144 9.62 3.70 -0.80
N SER A 145 10.79 4.06 -1.34
CA SER A 145 11.30 3.45 -2.57
C SER A 145 11.61 1.96 -2.41
N ASN A 146 12.18 1.53 -1.29
CA ASN A 146 12.47 0.10 -1.02
C ASN A 146 11.20 -0.73 -0.89
N PHE A 147 10.09 -0.15 -0.42
CA PHE A 147 8.77 -0.78 -0.46
C PHE A 147 8.18 -0.86 -1.88
N GLY A 148 8.90 -0.36 -2.90
CA GLY A 148 8.46 -0.36 -4.29
C GLY A 148 7.51 0.76 -4.64
N LEU A 149 7.25 1.72 -3.73
CA LEU A 149 6.36 2.85 -4.02
C LEU A 149 7.00 3.77 -5.07
N GLY A 150 6.23 4.14 -6.08
CA GLY A 150 6.68 4.92 -7.22
C GLY A 150 7.17 4.09 -8.42
N GLU A 151 7.17 2.76 -8.30
CA GLU A 151 7.62 1.84 -9.34
C GLU A 151 6.49 0.87 -9.73
N LYS A 152 6.56 0.34 -10.95
CA LYS A 152 5.62 -0.71 -11.39
C LYS A 152 5.90 -2.02 -10.65
N THR A 153 4.84 -2.76 -10.31
CA THR A 153 4.98 -4.10 -9.74
C THR A 153 5.41 -5.14 -10.78
N ASN A 154 5.26 -4.79 -12.07
CA ASN A 154 5.48 -5.66 -13.22
C ASN A 154 4.60 -6.92 -13.20
N ILE A 155 3.37 -6.77 -12.73
CA ILE A 155 2.33 -7.80 -12.90
C ILE A 155 1.96 -7.93 -14.38
N GLU A 156 1.55 -9.11 -14.82
CA GLU A 156 1.17 -9.38 -16.22
C GLU A 156 -0.24 -8.82 -16.55
N LEU A 157 -0.49 -7.56 -16.18
CA LEU A 157 -1.70 -6.84 -16.54
C LEU A 157 -1.35 -5.66 -17.46
N PRO A 158 -2.21 -5.37 -18.46
CA PRO A 158 -2.04 -4.20 -19.30
C PRO A 158 -2.26 -2.91 -18.48
N ASP A 159 -1.69 -1.82 -19.02
CA ASP A 159 -1.92 -0.45 -18.52
C ASP A 159 -1.50 -0.21 -17.06
N GLU A 160 -0.58 -1.02 -16.52
CA GLU A 160 0.02 -0.73 -15.22
C GLU A 160 0.79 0.60 -15.27
N ILE A 161 0.55 1.47 -14.29
CA ILE A 161 1.24 2.74 -14.13
C ILE A 161 2.05 2.76 -12.84
N ASN A 162 3.08 3.61 -12.79
CA ASN A 162 3.84 3.88 -11.57
C ASN A 162 3.03 4.72 -10.59
N GLY A 163 3.27 4.58 -9.31
CA GLY A 163 2.89 5.57 -8.32
C GLY A 163 3.58 6.92 -8.55
N ASP A 164 3.16 7.94 -7.84
CA ASP A 164 3.81 9.25 -7.82
C ASP A 164 4.22 9.60 -6.38
N ILE A 165 5.51 9.51 -6.12
CA ILE A 165 6.16 9.88 -4.85
C ILE A 165 7.16 11.03 -5.05
N LYS A 166 7.04 11.80 -6.12
CA LYS A 166 7.99 12.87 -6.47
C LYS A 166 8.07 13.98 -5.42
N SER A 167 7.00 14.18 -4.64
CA SER A 167 6.99 15.10 -3.51
C SER A 167 8.10 14.80 -2.50
N LEU A 168 8.53 13.54 -2.38
CA LEU A 168 9.65 13.13 -1.52
C LEU A 168 11.04 13.55 -2.06
N ASN A 169 11.12 14.23 -3.19
CA ASN A 169 12.34 14.90 -3.66
C ASN A 169 12.39 16.39 -3.27
N SER A 170 11.32 16.90 -2.67
CA SER A 170 11.25 18.29 -2.20
C SER A 170 12.12 18.52 -0.97
N PRO A 171 12.74 19.70 -0.81
CA PRO A 171 13.40 20.07 0.44
C PRO A 171 12.41 20.37 1.58
N ARG A 172 11.12 20.60 1.27
CA ARG A 172 10.09 21.02 2.23
C ARG A 172 9.73 19.89 3.16
N GLU A 173 9.58 20.21 4.44
CA GLU A 173 9.22 19.19 5.44
C GLU A 173 7.77 18.73 5.33
N ILE A 174 6.88 19.63 4.92
CA ILE A 174 5.44 19.33 4.80
C ILE A 174 5.17 18.15 3.86
N GLU A 175 5.94 18.00 2.78
CA GLU A 175 5.77 16.91 1.82
C GLU A 175 6.02 15.54 2.47
N TYR A 176 7.04 15.44 3.31
CA TYR A 176 7.35 14.23 4.06
C TYR A 176 6.36 13.98 5.20
N ALA A 177 5.93 15.06 5.85
CA ALA A 177 4.96 14.99 6.92
C ALA A 177 3.63 14.44 6.41
N THR A 178 3.10 14.97 5.30
CA THR A 178 1.85 14.49 4.70
C THR A 178 2.01 13.06 4.17
N ALA A 179 3.12 12.72 3.52
CA ALA A 179 3.39 11.39 3.03
C ALA A 179 3.43 10.33 4.16
N SER A 180 3.86 10.72 5.37
CA SER A 180 3.95 9.80 6.51
C SER A 180 2.61 9.19 6.93
N TYR A 181 1.50 9.85 6.60
CA TYR A 181 0.14 9.35 6.82
C TYR A 181 -0.67 9.21 5.52
N GLY A 182 0.03 9.16 4.37
CA GLY A 182 -0.51 8.76 3.08
C GLY A 182 -1.22 9.85 2.29
N GLN A 183 -0.84 11.12 2.47
CA GLN A 183 -1.26 12.24 1.64
C GLN A 183 -0.07 12.87 0.92
N GLY A 184 -0.31 13.54 -0.21
CA GLY A 184 0.77 14.16 -1.00
C GLY A 184 1.63 13.18 -1.80
N ILE A 185 1.37 11.90 -1.69
CA ILE A 185 1.87 10.82 -2.56
C ILE A 185 0.68 9.98 -3.03
N ALA A 186 0.72 9.51 -4.25
CA ALA A 186 -0.37 8.73 -4.83
C ALA A 186 0.19 7.47 -5.53
N VAL A 187 -0.27 6.32 -5.11
CA VAL A 187 0.21 5.01 -5.58
C VAL A 187 -0.93 4.15 -6.08
N THR A 188 -0.64 3.10 -6.86
CA THR A 188 -1.70 2.17 -7.26
C THR A 188 -2.08 1.26 -6.08
N PRO A 189 -3.33 0.78 -6.00
CA PRO A 189 -3.73 -0.16 -4.96
C PRO A 189 -2.87 -1.43 -4.93
N LEU A 190 -2.47 -1.95 -6.09
CA LEU A 190 -1.61 -3.13 -6.15
C LEU A 190 -0.20 -2.84 -5.64
N GLU A 191 0.40 -1.73 -6.06
CA GLU A 191 1.71 -1.26 -5.57
C GLU A 191 1.69 -1.14 -4.05
N PHE A 192 0.64 -0.53 -3.49
CA PHE A 192 0.49 -0.42 -2.04
C PHE A 192 0.28 -1.76 -1.34
N ALA A 193 -0.57 -2.64 -1.89
CA ALA A 193 -0.79 -3.98 -1.34
C ALA A 193 0.51 -4.80 -1.30
N THR A 194 1.32 -4.70 -2.36
CA THR A 194 2.64 -5.36 -2.43
C THR A 194 3.61 -4.81 -1.38
N ALA A 195 3.65 -3.48 -1.22
CA ALA A 195 4.44 -2.83 -0.18
C ALA A 195 4.00 -3.26 1.23
N PHE A 196 2.69 -3.32 1.46
CA PHE A 196 2.12 -3.71 2.75
C PHE A 196 2.35 -5.20 3.05
N ALA A 197 2.30 -6.07 2.03
CA ALA A 197 2.59 -7.49 2.16
C ALA A 197 4.01 -7.75 2.67
N ALA A 198 4.98 -6.88 2.37
CA ALA A 198 6.35 -7.00 2.86
C ALA A 198 6.43 -6.99 4.40
N LEU A 199 5.52 -6.27 5.09
CA LEU A 199 5.46 -6.27 6.56
C LEU A 199 5.15 -7.67 7.12
N ALA A 200 4.28 -8.43 6.43
CA ALA A 200 3.91 -9.78 6.81
C ALA A 200 4.88 -10.84 6.27
N ASN A 201 5.74 -10.47 5.33
CA ASN A 201 6.70 -11.35 4.64
C ASN A 201 8.14 -11.11 5.07
N CYS A 202 8.36 -10.87 6.35
CA CYS A 202 9.70 -10.68 6.93
C CYS A 202 10.54 -9.58 6.24
N GLY A 203 9.92 -8.55 5.70
CA GLY A 203 10.55 -7.44 5.00
C GLY A 203 10.90 -7.70 3.53
N PHE A 204 10.54 -8.86 2.99
CA PHE A 204 10.80 -9.16 1.57
C PHE A 204 9.66 -8.66 0.70
N LEU A 205 10.00 -7.77 -0.24
CA LEU A 205 9.10 -7.35 -1.29
C LEU A 205 8.97 -8.48 -2.31
N VAL A 206 7.74 -8.87 -2.64
CA VAL A 206 7.45 -9.91 -3.62
C VAL A 206 6.84 -9.31 -4.87
N GLN A 207 7.19 -9.84 -6.03
CA GLN A 207 6.55 -9.47 -7.27
C GLN A 207 5.21 -10.21 -7.39
N PRO A 208 4.07 -9.50 -7.51
CA PRO A 208 2.78 -10.14 -7.79
C PRO A 208 2.78 -10.73 -9.19
N TYR A 209 2.05 -11.82 -9.40
CA TYR A 209 1.90 -12.46 -10.70
C TYR A 209 0.52 -13.11 -10.84
N ILE A 210 0.04 -13.23 -12.08
CA ILE A 210 -1.20 -13.92 -12.44
C ILE A 210 -0.88 -15.27 -13.02
N VAL A 211 0.18 -15.34 -13.85
CA VAL A 211 0.58 -16.55 -14.56
C VAL A 211 1.68 -17.24 -13.77
N GLU A 212 1.37 -18.39 -13.17
CA GLU A 212 2.35 -19.17 -12.40
C GLU A 212 3.31 -19.96 -13.33
N LYS A 213 2.82 -20.41 -14.48
CA LYS A 213 3.59 -21.20 -15.44
C LYS A 213 3.18 -20.88 -16.88
N ASP A 214 4.16 -20.81 -17.75
CA ASP A 214 3.97 -20.86 -19.19
C ASP A 214 4.56 -22.20 -19.71
N GLY A 215 3.66 -23.16 -20.04
CA GLY A 215 4.06 -24.52 -20.34
C GLY A 215 4.76 -25.22 -19.17
N ASN A 216 6.00 -25.67 -19.37
CA ASN A 216 6.82 -26.30 -18.32
C ASN A 216 7.75 -25.33 -17.58
N ASN A 217 7.77 -24.06 -17.96
CA ASN A 217 8.64 -23.06 -17.36
C ASN A 217 7.90 -22.30 -16.26
N PRO A 218 8.38 -22.30 -15.01
CA PRO A 218 7.82 -21.45 -13.97
C PRO A 218 8.16 -19.99 -14.28
N ILE A 219 7.15 -19.12 -14.34
CA ILE A 219 7.35 -17.67 -14.38
C ILE A 219 7.35 -17.16 -12.93
N ILE A 220 8.34 -17.56 -12.16
CA ILE A 220 8.56 -17.00 -10.84
C ILE A 220 9.73 -16.04 -10.98
N LYS A 221 9.44 -14.76 -11.04
CA LYS A 221 10.44 -13.73 -10.82
C LYS A 221 10.43 -13.40 -9.32
N ARG A 222 11.54 -13.58 -8.68
CA ARG A 222 11.80 -13.17 -7.29
C ARG A 222 12.54 -11.86 -7.27
#